data_6cd79f3740beb6a19f7b0cc29fd83963
#
_entry.id   6cd79f3740beb6a19f7b0cc29fd83963
#
_cell.length_a   1.000
_cell.length_b   1.000
_cell.length_c   1.000
_cell.angle_alpha   90.00
_cell.angle_beta   90.00
_cell.angle_gamma   90.00
#
_symmetry.space_group_name_H-M   'P 1'
#
loop_
_entity.id
_entity.type
_entity.pdbx_description
1 polymer ?
#
loop_
_entity_poly.entity_id
_entity_poly.type
_entity_poly.pdbx_seq_one_letter_code
_entity_poly.pdbx_strand_id
1 'polypeptide(L)'
;AEEHRDWVMLYQYGNPANPLAHYNGTAVEILEELDEVHAFVAGLGTGGTLMGVGRRLKEHDPNTKIVAAEPMQGELVQGLRSLDDGFIPPIIDLSLLDRKIMVSNRDAIEWTQRLLREEGLFAGVSAGAIAAICARIAGEMDEGNVVFIVPDDGWKYLSSGVYTKPVSELEGVESTIWW
;
A
#
# COMPACT_ATOMS: atom_id res chain seq x y z
N ALA A 1 3.92 24.79 -11.84
CA ALA A 1 4.91 25.58 -11.10
C ALA A 1 5.93 26.25 -12.02
N GLU A 2 6.35 25.61 -13.12
CA GLU A 2 7.33 26.22 -14.05
C GLU A 2 6.81 27.53 -14.68
N GLU A 3 5.52 27.60 -15.01
CA GLU A 3 4.86 28.78 -15.58
C GLU A 3 4.48 29.84 -14.53
N HIS A 4 4.44 29.45 -13.24
CA HIS A 4 4.01 30.29 -12.12
C HIS A 4 5.08 30.28 -11.02
N ARG A 5 5.88 31.34 -10.95
CA ARG A 5 7.01 31.44 -10.00
C ARG A 5 6.62 31.53 -8.53
N ASP A 6 5.36 31.84 -8.25
CA ASP A 6 4.74 31.94 -6.93
C ASP A 6 4.12 30.61 -6.47
N TRP A 7 4.07 29.60 -7.35
CA TRP A 7 3.54 28.29 -7.01
C TRP A 7 4.64 27.35 -6.53
N VAL A 8 4.38 26.62 -5.47
CA VAL A 8 5.28 25.61 -4.92
C VAL A 8 4.67 24.22 -5.15
N MET A 9 5.40 23.39 -5.88
CA MET A 9 5.08 21.98 -6.02
C MET A 9 5.92 21.16 -5.04
N LEU A 10 5.26 20.46 -4.10
CA LEU A 10 5.97 19.67 -3.08
C LEU A 10 6.60 18.39 -3.63
N TYR A 11 6.22 17.99 -4.83
CA TYR A 11 6.75 16.86 -5.59
C TYR A 11 6.94 15.59 -4.76
N GLN A 12 5.85 15.01 -4.28
CA GLN A 12 5.86 13.84 -3.37
C GLN A 12 6.64 12.62 -3.89
N TYR A 13 6.84 12.49 -5.19
CA TYR A 13 7.59 11.38 -5.80
C TYR A 13 9.11 11.52 -5.68
N GLY A 14 9.62 12.72 -5.45
CA GLY A 14 11.06 13.00 -5.35
C GLY A 14 11.45 13.72 -4.07
N ASN A 15 10.49 14.10 -3.22
CA ASN A 15 10.77 14.83 -1.99
C ASN A 15 11.19 13.87 -0.87
N PRO A 16 12.42 13.96 -0.33
CA PRO A 16 12.90 13.09 0.73
C PRO A 16 12.13 13.25 2.05
N ALA A 17 11.40 14.33 2.25
CA ALA A 17 10.54 14.51 3.41
C ALA A 17 9.39 13.48 3.46
N ASN A 18 8.96 12.96 2.31
CA ASN A 18 7.94 11.92 2.22
C ASN A 18 8.39 10.63 2.96
N PRO A 19 9.44 9.91 2.56
CA PRO A 19 9.88 8.74 3.31
C PRO A 19 10.36 9.08 4.72
N LEU A 20 10.93 10.28 4.94
CA LEU A 20 11.42 10.68 6.26
C LEU A 20 10.26 10.80 7.28
N ALA A 21 9.09 11.26 6.88
CA ALA A 21 7.91 11.30 7.75
C ALA A 21 7.52 9.90 8.24
N HIS A 22 7.52 8.91 7.36
CA HIS A 22 7.23 7.52 7.71
C HIS A 22 8.34 6.86 8.53
N TYR A 23 9.60 7.22 8.27
CA TYR A 23 10.74 6.73 9.04
C TYR A 23 10.70 7.22 10.50
N ASN A 24 10.37 8.51 10.71
CA ASN A 24 10.37 9.13 12.03
C ASN A 24 9.05 8.98 12.81
N GLY A 25 7.95 8.69 12.12
CA GLY A 25 6.61 8.52 12.70
C GLY A 25 6.13 7.08 12.57
N THR A 26 5.51 6.72 11.45
CA THR A 26 4.84 5.44 11.25
C THR A 26 5.66 4.21 11.68
N ALA A 27 6.95 4.19 11.33
CA ALA A 27 7.82 3.07 11.69
C ALA A 27 8.14 3.03 13.19
N VAL A 28 8.22 4.19 13.83
CA VAL A 28 8.43 4.28 15.28
C VAL A 28 7.21 3.74 16.01
N GLU A 29 6.01 4.16 15.61
CA GLU A 29 4.74 3.66 16.17
C GLU A 29 4.62 2.13 16.03
N ILE A 30 5.00 1.56 14.88
CA ILE A 30 5.01 0.11 14.68
C ILE A 30 5.97 -0.58 15.68
N LEU A 31 7.18 -0.04 15.85
CA LEU A 31 8.19 -0.63 16.73
C LEU A 31 7.90 -0.40 18.23
N GLU A 32 7.06 0.56 18.58
CA GLU A 32 6.57 0.76 19.95
C GLU A 32 5.50 -0.27 20.32
N GLU A 33 4.73 -0.77 19.32
CA GLU A 33 3.65 -1.74 19.54
C GLU A 33 4.09 -3.19 19.35
N LEU A 34 5.13 -3.45 18.54
CA LEU A 34 5.59 -4.78 18.16
C LEU A 34 7.09 -4.92 18.33
N ASP A 35 7.51 -5.88 19.16
CA ASP A 35 8.93 -6.20 19.34
C ASP A 35 9.56 -6.80 18.08
N GLU A 36 8.77 -7.56 17.30
CA GLU A 36 9.23 -8.25 16.09
C GLU A 36 8.27 -8.00 14.92
N VAL A 37 8.83 -7.66 13.75
CA VAL A 37 8.11 -7.52 12.48
C VAL A 37 8.79 -8.43 11.45
N HIS A 38 8.15 -9.52 11.08
CA HIS A 38 8.70 -10.49 10.12
C HIS A 38 8.53 -10.03 8.68
N ALA A 39 7.40 -9.41 8.38
CA ALA A 39 7.16 -8.79 7.08
C ALA A 39 6.37 -7.48 7.21
N PHE A 40 6.74 -6.50 6.43
CA PHE A 40 6.00 -5.27 6.24
C PHE A 40 5.52 -5.18 4.80
N VAL A 41 4.21 -5.01 4.62
CA VAL A 41 3.58 -4.93 3.30
C VAL A 41 2.94 -3.56 3.12
N ALA A 42 3.28 -2.87 2.06
CA ALA A 42 2.60 -1.62 1.71
C ALA A 42 2.36 -1.50 0.20
N GLY A 43 1.34 -0.74 -0.14
CA GLY A 43 1.02 -0.43 -1.52
C GLY A 43 2.07 0.47 -2.16
N LEU A 44 2.41 0.18 -3.39
CA LEU A 44 3.29 1.04 -4.17
C LEU A 44 2.48 2.19 -4.78
N GLY A 45 2.71 3.39 -4.27
CA GLY A 45 2.25 4.64 -4.84
C GLY A 45 3.45 5.52 -5.14
N THR A 46 3.75 6.49 -4.27
CA THR A 46 5.01 7.26 -4.32
C THR A 46 6.22 6.46 -3.84
N GLY A 47 6.00 5.41 -3.05
CA GLY A 47 7.04 4.65 -2.38
C GLY A 47 7.44 5.19 -1.00
N GLY A 48 6.89 6.34 -0.57
CA GLY A 48 7.28 6.98 0.69
C GLY A 48 7.15 6.07 1.91
N THR A 49 6.00 5.40 2.05
CA THR A 49 5.74 4.46 3.15
C THR A 49 6.71 3.27 3.12
N LEU A 50 6.86 2.62 1.94
CA LEU A 50 7.79 1.49 1.78
C LEU A 50 9.22 1.88 2.14
N MET A 51 9.69 3.02 1.65
CA MET A 51 11.08 3.47 1.88
C MET A 51 11.31 3.93 3.31
N GLY A 52 10.38 4.67 3.90
CA GLY A 52 10.51 5.18 5.25
C GLY A 52 10.42 4.07 6.29
N VAL A 53 9.32 3.33 6.29
CA VAL A 53 9.10 2.22 7.21
C VAL A 53 10.11 1.11 6.98
N GLY A 54 10.29 0.71 5.71
CA GLY A 54 11.18 -0.39 5.36
C GLY A 54 12.61 -0.17 5.81
N ARG A 55 13.16 1.05 5.62
CA ARG A 55 14.51 1.38 6.11
C ARG A 55 14.59 1.25 7.62
N ARG A 56 13.65 1.83 8.37
CA ARG A 56 13.65 1.80 9.83
C ARG A 56 13.51 0.39 10.37
N LEU A 57 12.64 -0.45 9.78
CA LEU A 57 12.47 -1.83 10.19
C LEU A 57 13.72 -2.67 9.91
N LYS A 58 14.37 -2.51 8.74
CA LYS A 58 15.61 -3.21 8.45
C LYS A 58 16.82 -2.75 9.28
N GLU A 59 16.82 -1.51 9.76
CA GLU A 59 17.81 -1.04 10.74
C GLU A 59 17.60 -1.68 12.11
N HIS A 60 16.34 -1.99 12.47
CA HIS A 60 15.98 -2.68 13.71
C HIS A 60 16.27 -4.18 13.59
N ASP A 61 15.75 -4.84 12.55
CA ASP A 61 16.03 -6.24 12.20
C ASP A 61 16.25 -6.37 10.68
N PRO A 62 17.49 -6.66 10.23
CA PRO A 62 17.80 -6.87 8.81
C PRO A 62 17.04 -8.01 8.14
N ASN A 63 16.45 -8.94 8.91
CA ASN A 63 15.68 -10.06 8.39
C ASN A 63 14.24 -9.68 8.03
N THR A 64 13.71 -8.57 8.55
CA THR A 64 12.37 -8.07 8.19
C THR A 64 12.19 -8.01 6.67
N LYS A 65 11.16 -8.63 6.14
CA LYS A 65 10.86 -8.62 4.71
C LYS A 65 10.03 -7.40 4.33
N ILE A 66 10.52 -6.62 3.37
CA ILE A 66 9.82 -5.45 2.84
C ILE A 66 9.20 -5.83 1.51
N VAL A 67 7.86 -5.78 1.47
CA VAL A 67 7.06 -6.26 0.33
C VAL A 67 6.24 -5.13 -0.25
N ALA A 68 6.42 -4.88 -1.54
CA ALA A 68 5.61 -3.94 -2.30
C ALA A 68 4.38 -4.65 -2.91
N ALA A 69 3.20 -4.07 -2.71
CA ALA A 69 1.97 -4.47 -3.36
C ALA A 69 1.75 -3.62 -4.62
N GLU A 70 1.56 -4.26 -5.77
CA GLU A 70 1.30 -3.62 -7.06
C GLU A 70 0.04 -4.20 -7.72
N PRO A 71 -0.65 -3.44 -8.58
CA PRO A 71 -1.70 -4.01 -9.41
C PRO A 71 -1.12 -5.00 -10.42
N MET A 72 -1.91 -5.97 -10.85
CA MET A 72 -1.56 -6.82 -12.00
C MET A 72 -1.39 -5.97 -13.25
N GLN A 73 -0.52 -6.41 -14.14
CA GLN A 73 -0.26 -5.71 -15.39
C GLN A 73 -1.54 -5.51 -16.20
N GLY A 74 -1.82 -4.26 -16.56
CA GLY A 74 -3.04 -3.89 -17.29
C GLY A 74 -4.27 -3.71 -16.43
N GLU A 75 -4.19 -3.92 -15.11
CA GLU A 75 -5.25 -3.65 -14.15
C GLU A 75 -4.98 -2.36 -13.37
N LEU A 76 -6.06 -1.71 -12.93
CA LEU A 76 -5.99 -0.55 -12.06
C LEU A 76 -6.53 -0.94 -10.67
N VAL A 77 -5.70 -0.80 -9.66
CA VAL A 77 -6.13 -0.85 -8.26
C VAL A 77 -5.96 0.54 -7.69
N GLN A 78 -7.04 1.11 -7.20
CA GLN A 78 -7.03 2.49 -6.71
C GLN A 78 -6.02 2.69 -5.59
N GLY A 79 -5.21 3.75 -5.73
CA GLY A 79 -4.13 4.06 -4.79
C GLY A 79 -2.83 3.30 -5.02
N LEU A 80 -2.81 2.33 -5.94
CA LEU A 80 -1.60 1.60 -6.31
C LEU A 80 -1.09 1.98 -7.70
N ARG A 81 0.22 1.82 -7.89
CA ARG A 81 0.91 1.96 -9.18
C ARG A 81 1.80 0.74 -9.41
N SER A 82 2.09 0.48 -10.68
CA SER A 82 3.09 -0.51 -11.07
C SER A 82 4.43 0.16 -11.40
N LEU A 83 5.53 -0.44 -11.01
CA LEU A 83 6.87 -0.03 -11.47
C LEU A 83 7.05 -0.33 -12.96
N ASP A 84 6.25 -1.24 -13.51
CA ASP A 84 6.30 -1.62 -14.92
C ASP A 84 5.59 -0.60 -15.84
N ASP A 85 4.91 0.42 -15.25
CA ASP A 85 4.30 1.56 -16.00
C ASP A 85 5.33 2.53 -16.59
N GLY A 86 6.63 2.24 -16.44
CA GLY A 86 7.73 3.02 -17.02
C GLY A 86 8.14 4.26 -16.21
N PHE A 87 7.53 4.49 -15.04
CA PHE A 87 7.94 5.55 -14.12
C PHE A 87 8.29 4.98 -12.74
N ILE A 88 9.56 5.07 -12.39
CA ILE A 88 10.06 4.73 -11.06
C ILE A 88 10.22 6.03 -10.27
N PRO A 89 9.47 6.24 -9.17
CA PRO A 89 9.63 7.42 -8.32
C PRO A 89 11.10 7.58 -7.86
N PRO A 90 11.68 8.79 -7.96
CA PRO A 90 13.08 9.02 -7.58
C PRO A 90 13.43 8.70 -6.12
N ILE A 91 12.43 8.65 -5.22
CA ILE A 91 12.67 8.29 -3.81
C ILE A 91 12.76 6.78 -3.58
N ILE A 92 12.42 5.94 -4.58
CA ILE A 92 12.42 4.48 -4.43
C ILE A 92 13.83 3.93 -4.59
N ASP A 93 14.27 3.22 -3.57
CA ASP A 93 15.43 2.34 -3.60
C ASP A 93 14.95 0.89 -3.74
N LEU A 94 15.08 0.33 -4.94
CA LEU A 94 14.64 -1.02 -5.24
C LEU A 94 15.41 -2.09 -4.44
N SER A 95 16.61 -1.79 -3.98
CA SER A 95 17.43 -2.72 -3.19
C SER A 95 16.87 -2.96 -1.78
N LEU A 96 16.00 -2.06 -1.30
CA LEU A 96 15.32 -2.21 -0.02
C LEU A 96 14.17 -3.22 -0.07
N LEU A 97 13.61 -3.47 -1.26
CA LEU A 97 12.47 -4.37 -1.44
C LEU A 97 12.94 -5.83 -1.54
N ASP A 98 12.43 -6.68 -0.67
CA ASP A 98 12.67 -8.13 -0.74
C ASP A 98 11.76 -8.81 -1.77
N ARG A 99 10.52 -8.34 -1.89
CA ARG A 99 9.51 -8.90 -2.82
C ARG A 99 8.63 -7.79 -3.38
N LYS A 100 8.19 -8.03 -4.62
CA LYS A 100 7.13 -7.29 -5.31
C LYS A 100 6.03 -8.29 -5.63
N ILE A 101 4.82 -8.09 -5.12
CA ILE A 101 3.70 -9.02 -5.30
C ILE A 101 2.55 -8.30 -5.98
N MET A 102 2.10 -8.87 -7.08
CA MET A 102 0.95 -8.35 -7.82
C MET A 102 -0.36 -8.86 -7.23
N VAL A 103 -1.37 -7.99 -7.22
CA VAL A 103 -2.73 -8.27 -6.78
C VAL A 103 -3.73 -7.84 -7.86
N SER A 104 -4.75 -8.67 -8.10
CA SER A 104 -5.81 -8.33 -9.05
C SER A 104 -6.77 -7.30 -8.42
N ASN A 105 -7.44 -6.52 -9.28
CA ASN A 105 -8.51 -5.64 -8.84
C ASN A 105 -9.64 -6.42 -8.16
N ARG A 106 -9.95 -7.60 -8.66
CA ARG A 106 -10.94 -8.50 -8.06
C ARG A 106 -10.56 -8.89 -6.63
N ASP A 107 -9.33 -9.34 -6.40
CA ASP A 107 -8.87 -9.69 -5.05
C ASP A 107 -8.88 -8.47 -4.13
N ALA A 108 -8.47 -7.30 -4.64
CA ALA A 108 -8.50 -6.05 -3.88
C ALA A 108 -9.91 -5.73 -3.38
N ILE A 109 -10.91 -5.81 -4.25
CA ILE A 109 -12.32 -5.56 -3.90
C ILE A 109 -12.83 -6.62 -2.92
N GLU A 110 -12.58 -7.90 -3.19
CA GLU A 110 -13.03 -9.00 -2.32
C GLU A 110 -12.48 -8.85 -0.90
N TRP A 111 -11.19 -8.58 -0.77
CA TRP A 111 -10.56 -8.37 0.53
C TRP A 111 -10.99 -7.05 1.21
N THR A 112 -11.32 -6.01 0.45
CA THR A 112 -11.93 -4.80 1.01
C THR A 112 -13.27 -5.13 1.67
N GLN A 113 -14.10 -5.95 1.01
CA GLN A 113 -15.38 -6.40 1.59
C GLN A 113 -15.17 -7.30 2.81
N ARG A 114 -14.15 -8.17 2.78
CA ARG A 114 -13.81 -9.04 3.92
C ARG A 114 -13.33 -8.23 5.12
N LEU A 115 -12.43 -7.27 4.93
CA LEU A 115 -11.99 -6.37 6.01
C LEU A 115 -13.18 -5.72 6.72
N LEU A 116 -14.17 -5.26 5.96
CA LEU A 116 -15.37 -4.67 6.56
C LEU A 116 -16.24 -5.71 7.27
N ARG A 117 -16.51 -6.86 6.64
CA ARG A 117 -17.50 -7.83 7.15
C ARG A 117 -16.95 -8.70 8.26
N GLU A 118 -15.68 -9.10 8.18
CA GLU A 118 -15.05 -10.04 9.09
C GLU A 118 -14.33 -9.33 10.24
N GLU A 119 -13.72 -8.16 9.98
CA GLU A 119 -12.89 -7.44 10.95
C GLU A 119 -13.49 -6.10 11.41
N GLY A 120 -14.57 -5.65 10.77
CA GLY A 120 -15.18 -4.34 11.08
C GLY A 120 -14.33 -3.14 10.62
N LEU A 121 -13.34 -3.37 9.75
CA LEU A 121 -12.45 -2.33 9.23
C LEU A 121 -13.04 -1.69 7.97
N PHE A 122 -13.52 -0.46 8.10
CA PHE A 122 -14.03 0.32 6.97
C PHE A 122 -12.88 1.02 6.24
N ALA A 123 -12.19 0.28 5.38
CA ALA A 123 -10.95 0.67 4.72
C ALA A 123 -11.13 0.83 3.20
N GLY A 124 -10.23 1.56 2.55
CA GLY A 124 -10.21 1.73 1.10
C GLY A 124 -9.73 0.50 0.32
N VAL A 125 -9.88 0.53 -1.01
CA VAL A 125 -9.60 -0.62 -1.90
C VAL A 125 -8.12 -1.01 -1.88
N SER A 126 -7.21 -0.04 -1.73
CA SER A 126 -5.78 -0.35 -1.60
C SER A 126 -5.45 -1.13 -0.32
N ALA A 127 -6.18 -0.89 0.79
CA ALA A 127 -6.03 -1.68 2.01
C ALA A 127 -6.45 -3.15 1.77
N GLY A 128 -7.55 -3.37 1.04
CA GLY A 128 -7.96 -4.73 0.64
C GLY A 128 -6.89 -5.44 -0.20
N ALA A 129 -6.33 -4.73 -1.18
CA ALA A 129 -5.23 -5.25 -1.98
C ALA A 129 -4.03 -5.69 -1.14
N ILE A 130 -3.62 -4.83 -0.20
CA ILE A 130 -2.49 -5.12 0.69
C ILE A 130 -2.81 -6.28 1.63
N ALA A 131 -4.03 -6.31 2.20
CA ALA A 131 -4.48 -7.40 3.07
C ALA A 131 -4.50 -8.77 2.37
N ALA A 132 -4.89 -8.82 1.09
CA ALA A 132 -4.80 -10.04 0.28
C ALA A 132 -3.37 -10.58 0.20
N ILE A 133 -2.39 -9.70 0.03
CA ILE A 133 -0.98 -10.06 -0.01
C ILE A 133 -0.48 -10.49 1.37
N CYS A 134 -0.89 -9.76 2.43
CA CYS A 134 -0.55 -10.13 3.81
C CYS A 134 -1.02 -11.54 4.16
N ALA A 135 -2.25 -11.90 3.78
CA ALA A 135 -2.77 -13.24 4.00
C ALA A 135 -1.98 -14.34 3.26
N ARG A 136 -1.50 -14.05 2.04
CA ARG A 136 -0.60 -14.99 1.33
C ARG A 136 0.71 -15.16 2.08
N ILE A 137 1.34 -14.06 2.51
CA ILE A 137 2.62 -14.10 3.23
C ILE A 137 2.45 -14.83 4.57
N ALA A 138 1.38 -14.54 5.32
CA ALA A 138 1.08 -15.23 6.56
C ALA A 138 0.88 -16.74 6.36
N GLY A 139 0.26 -17.14 5.23
CA GLY A 139 0.13 -18.55 4.87
C GLY A 139 1.44 -19.27 4.49
N GLU A 140 2.51 -18.51 4.24
CA GLU A 140 3.87 -19.05 3.98
C GLU A 140 4.69 -19.20 5.27
N MET A 141 4.15 -18.77 6.44
CA MET A 141 4.83 -18.73 7.72
C MET A 141 4.14 -19.64 8.73
N ASP A 142 4.91 -20.31 9.57
CA ASP A 142 4.37 -21.09 10.70
C ASP A 142 3.92 -20.16 11.84
N GLU A 143 4.69 -19.08 12.09
CA GLU A 143 4.39 -18.04 13.08
C GLU A 143 5.04 -16.72 12.66
N GLY A 144 4.55 -15.60 13.18
CA GLY A 144 5.17 -14.29 12.95
C GLY A 144 4.18 -13.14 12.76
N ASN A 145 4.69 -11.93 12.76
CA ASN A 145 3.95 -10.70 12.57
C ASN A 145 4.10 -10.19 11.13
N VAL A 146 2.99 -10.11 10.41
CA VAL A 146 2.89 -9.44 9.11
C VAL A 146 2.14 -8.14 9.31
N VAL A 147 2.81 -7.03 9.07
CA VAL A 147 2.29 -5.68 9.32
C VAL A 147 1.96 -4.99 8.01
N PHE A 148 0.84 -4.29 7.97
CA PHE A 148 0.49 -3.42 6.86
C PHE A 148 -0.19 -2.13 7.33
N ILE A 149 -0.22 -1.14 6.46
CA ILE A 149 -0.89 0.13 6.72
C ILE A 149 -2.23 0.15 5.99
N VAL A 150 -3.28 0.62 6.69
CA VAL A 150 -4.56 1.01 6.10
C VAL A 150 -4.45 2.48 5.70
N PRO A 151 -4.22 2.79 4.42
CA PRO A 151 -3.82 4.15 4.02
C PRO A 151 -4.97 5.15 4.00
N ASP A 152 -6.21 4.67 3.89
CA ASP A 152 -7.39 5.52 3.86
C ASP A 152 -8.67 4.80 4.27
N ASP A 153 -9.69 5.63 4.58
CA ASP A 153 -11.02 5.18 4.96
C ASP A 153 -11.89 4.81 3.76
N GLY A 154 -12.89 3.97 4.02
CA GLY A 154 -13.83 3.49 3.00
C GLY A 154 -14.85 4.53 2.51
N TRP A 155 -15.06 5.62 3.24
CA TRP A 155 -16.12 6.59 2.88
C TRP A 155 -15.92 7.23 1.49
N LYS A 156 -14.69 7.35 1.00
CA LYS A 156 -14.38 7.83 -0.35
C LYS A 156 -14.96 6.93 -1.46
N TYR A 157 -15.19 5.66 -1.16
CA TYR A 157 -15.58 4.62 -2.12
C TYR A 157 -17.05 4.24 -2.04
N LEU A 158 -17.87 4.91 -1.20
CA LEU A 158 -19.28 4.60 -1.03
C LEU A 158 -20.07 4.68 -2.34
N SER A 159 -19.79 5.67 -3.20
CA SER A 159 -20.45 5.84 -4.49
C SER A 159 -20.15 4.75 -5.51
N SER A 160 -19.05 4.00 -5.34
CA SER A 160 -18.67 2.90 -6.23
C SER A 160 -19.51 1.64 -6.01
N GLY A 161 -20.10 1.53 -4.81
CA GLY A 161 -20.81 0.33 -4.39
C GLY A 161 -19.90 -0.82 -3.95
N VAL A 162 -18.60 -0.58 -3.78
CA VAL A 162 -17.59 -1.63 -3.45
C VAL A 162 -17.93 -2.43 -2.20
N TYR A 163 -18.65 -1.85 -1.23
CA TYR A 163 -19.03 -2.55 0.01
C TYR A 163 -20.36 -3.31 -0.06
N THR A 164 -21.18 -3.04 -1.06
CA THR A 164 -22.58 -3.52 -1.10
C THR A 164 -22.89 -4.42 -2.28
N LYS A 165 -22.17 -4.25 -3.39
CA LYS A 165 -22.41 -5.02 -4.62
C LYS A 165 -21.57 -6.30 -4.65
N PRO A 166 -22.04 -7.35 -5.33
CA PRO A 166 -21.20 -8.51 -5.66
C PRO A 166 -19.94 -8.09 -6.44
N VAL A 167 -18.82 -8.75 -6.22
CA VAL A 167 -17.57 -8.45 -6.91
C VAL A 167 -17.73 -8.53 -8.43
N SER A 168 -18.51 -9.48 -8.93
CA SER A 168 -18.79 -9.65 -10.36
C SER A 168 -19.51 -8.48 -11.03
N GLU A 169 -20.16 -7.62 -10.24
CA GLU A 169 -20.84 -6.40 -10.75
C GLU A 169 -19.94 -5.17 -10.69
N LEU A 170 -18.74 -5.32 -10.13
CA LEU A 170 -17.77 -4.24 -9.91
C LEU A 170 -16.60 -4.29 -10.91
N GLU A 171 -16.59 -5.26 -11.81
CA GLU A 171 -15.60 -5.33 -12.88
C GLU A 171 -15.76 -4.09 -13.80
N GLY A 172 -14.70 -3.28 -13.91
CA GLY A 172 -14.71 -2.01 -14.67
C GLY A 172 -15.01 -0.74 -13.86
N VAL A 173 -15.21 -0.86 -12.55
CA VAL A 173 -15.41 0.32 -11.66
C VAL A 173 -14.12 1.16 -11.54
N GLU A 174 -12.99 0.61 -11.92
CA GLU A 174 -11.68 1.27 -11.92
C GLU A 174 -11.68 2.60 -12.69
N SER A 175 -12.52 2.70 -13.72
CA SER A 175 -12.62 3.88 -14.58
C SER A 175 -13.49 5.01 -14.02
N THR A 176 -14.21 4.79 -12.91
CA THR A 176 -15.25 5.70 -12.42
C THR A 176 -14.89 6.47 -11.16
N ILE A 177 -13.73 6.19 -10.54
CA ILE A 177 -13.32 6.89 -9.33
C ILE A 177 -12.18 7.87 -9.67
N TRP A 178 -12.50 9.15 -9.61
CA TRP A 178 -11.59 10.26 -9.79
C TRP A 178 -10.96 10.64 -8.43
N TRP A 179 -9.70 10.93 -8.47
CA TRP A 179 -8.87 11.45 -7.35
C TRP A 179 -9.36 12.80 -6.85
#